data_ee0c01f47de14247ef713d833eb8d065
#
_entry.id   ee0c01f47de14247ef713d833eb8d065
#
_cell.length_a   1.000
_cell.length_b   1.000
_cell.length_c   1.000
_cell.angle_alpha   90.00
_cell.angle_beta   90.00
_cell.angle_gamma   90.00
#
_symmetry.space_group_name_H-M   'P 1'
#
loop_
_entity.id
_entity.type
_entity.pdbx_description
1 polymer ?
#
loop_
_entity_poly.entity_id
_entity_poly.type
_entity_poly.pdbx_seq_one_letter_code
_entity_poly.pdbx_strand_id
1 'polypeptide(L)'
;MKYRMTMNTKLAATPRQSKPKTRDRILARSLELFNEQGERQMSTNHIAAALGMSPGNLYYHFKNKDAIIFELFLEYTDHMRAALTLPEDRQLTQADKIVLFEKIMGTLWRYRFLHRDMTH
;
A
#
# COMPACT_ATOMS: atom_id res chain seq x y z
N MET A 1 40.11 -5.96 9.54
CA MET A 1 39.75 -6.17 9.00
C MET A 1 39.28 -6.22 8.41
N LYS A 2 39.24 -6.33 8.35
CA LYS A 2 38.69 -6.66 7.70
C LYS A 2 37.71 -6.56 7.21
N TYR A 3 37.55 -6.45 7.29
CA TYR A 3 36.64 -6.66 6.70
C TYR A 3 35.89 -6.24 6.13
N ARG A 4 35.97 -6.15 6.19
CA ARG A 4 35.32 -6.03 5.51
C ARG A 4 34.57 -5.90 4.81
N MET A 5 34.69 -6.06 4.85
CA MET A 5 34.10 -6.28 4.09
C MET A 5 33.31 -6.11 3.59
N THR A 6 33.51 -6.20 3.81
CA THR A 6 32.85 -6.37 3.20
C THR A 6 32.01 -5.99 2.87
N MET A 7 32.10 -6.03 3.09
CA MET A 7 31.40 -5.98 2.67
C MET A 7 30.62 -5.56 2.14
N ASN A 8 30.87 -5.63 2.24
CA ASN A 8 30.22 -5.52 1.55
C ASN A 8 29.58 -5.30 0.89
N THR A 9 29.75 -5.46 1.04
CA THR A 9 29.22 -5.54 0.27
C THR A 9 28.50 -5.40 -0.07
N LYS A 10 28.51 -5.60 0.20
CA LYS A 10 27.78 -5.77 -0.22
C LYS A 10 27.01 -5.48 -0.63
N LEU A 11 27.28 -5.42 -0.45
CA LEU A 11 26.54 -5.37 -0.98
C LEU A 11 25.90 -5.23 -1.42
N ALA A 12 26.11 -5.48 -1.20
CA ALA A 12 25.57 -5.55 -1.77
C ALA A 12 24.83 -5.70 -2.17
N ALA A 13 25.25 -6.25 -1.81
CA ALA A 13 24.32 -6.36 -2.82
C ALA A 13 23.16 -5.55 -2.58
N THR A 14 23.29 -4.43 -2.77
CA THR A 14 22.21 -3.65 -2.75
C THR A 14 21.27 -4.14 -3.62
N PRO A 15 20.26 -4.46 -3.09
CA PRO A 15 19.25 -4.86 -3.93
C PRO A 15 19.02 -3.76 -4.88
N ARG A 16 19.27 -4.07 -6.04
CA ARG A 16 18.78 -3.34 -7.05
C ARG A 16 17.37 -3.12 -6.79
N GLN A 17 16.98 -1.91 -6.63
CA GLN A 17 15.60 -1.60 -6.51
C GLN A 17 15.00 -1.95 -7.85
N SER A 18 14.32 -3.03 -7.92
CA SER A 18 13.56 -3.37 -9.11
C SER A 18 12.44 -2.34 -9.25
N LYS A 19 12.09 -2.02 -10.49
CA LYS A 19 10.96 -1.13 -10.74
C LYS A 19 9.70 -1.79 -10.18
N PRO A 20 8.77 -1.00 -9.64
CA PRO A 20 7.51 -1.57 -9.20
C PRO A 20 6.81 -2.24 -10.36
N LYS A 21 6.19 -3.37 -10.10
CA LYS A 21 5.41 -4.05 -11.11
C LYS A 21 4.25 -3.16 -11.53
N THR A 22 3.82 -3.32 -12.78
CA THR A 22 2.70 -2.53 -13.31
C THR A 22 1.47 -2.66 -12.42
N ARG A 23 1.18 -3.89 -11.97
CA ARG A 23 0.05 -4.13 -11.10
C ARG A 23 0.13 -3.27 -9.84
N ASP A 24 1.29 -3.21 -9.23
CA ASP A 24 1.50 -2.43 -8.00
C ASP A 24 1.38 -0.94 -8.25
N ARG A 25 1.82 -0.47 -9.42
CA ARG A 25 1.67 0.93 -9.81
C ARG A 25 0.20 1.29 -9.96
N ILE A 26 -0.59 0.39 -10.54
CA ILE A 26 -2.02 0.62 -10.69
C ILE A 26 -2.67 0.74 -9.31
N LEU A 27 -2.34 -0.15 -8.40
CA LEU A 27 -2.91 -0.12 -7.05
C LEU A 27 -2.52 1.15 -6.31
N ALA A 28 -1.25 1.53 -6.36
CA ALA A 28 -0.78 2.72 -5.66
C ALA A 28 -1.45 3.99 -6.21
N ARG A 29 -1.53 4.11 -7.53
CA ARG A 29 -2.14 5.30 -8.12
C ARG A 29 -3.64 5.35 -7.88
N SER A 30 -4.29 4.18 -7.93
CA SER A 30 -5.72 4.09 -7.64
C SER A 30 -6.01 4.55 -6.23
N LEU A 31 -5.19 4.11 -5.27
CA LEU A 31 -5.36 4.51 -3.87
C LEU A 31 -5.29 6.03 -3.73
N GLU A 32 -4.28 6.65 -4.36
CA GLU A 32 -4.15 8.10 -4.32
C GLU A 32 -5.39 8.79 -4.89
N LEU A 33 -5.82 8.34 -6.06
CA LEU A 33 -6.94 8.96 -6.75
C LEU A 33 -8.24 8.79 -5.97
N PHE A 34 -8.47 7.59 -5.43
CA PHE A 34 -9.67 7.34 -4.63
C PHE A 34 -9.68 8.20 -3.38
N ASN A 35 -8.53 8.37 -2.72
CA ASN A 35 -8.44 9.20 -1.53
C ASN A 35 -8.68 10.68 -1.85
N GLU A 36 -8.14 11.16 -2.97
CA GLU A 36 -8.18 12.58 -3.31
C GLU A 36 -9.47 12.99 -4.00
N GLN A 37 -9.94 12.16 -4.92
CA GLN A 37 -11.07 12.54 -5.78
C GLN A 37 -12.37 11.85 -5.41
N GLY A 38 -12.29 10.80 -4.61
CA GLY A 38 -13.43 9.96 -4.32
C GLY A 38 -13.52 8.79 -5.30
N GLU A 39 -13.83 7.63 -4.75
CA GLU A 39 -13.85 6.41 -5.56
C GLU A 39 -14.91 6.49 -6.67
N ARG A 40 -16.05 7.10 -6.38
CA ARG A 40 -17.13 7.18 -7.35
C ARG A 40 -16.77 8.02 -8.57
N GLN A 41 -15.88 9.00 -8.39
CA GLN A 41 -15.49 9.90 -9.47
C GLN A 41 -14.45 9.28 -10.40
N MET A 42 -13.83 8.18 -9.99
CA MET A 42 -12.72 7.58 -10.72
C MET A 42 -13.17 6.32 -11.43
N SER A 43 -13.01 6.30 -12.76
CA SER A 43 -13.21 5.08 -13.54
C SER A 43 -11.84 4.45 -13.82
N THR A 44 -11.85 3.22 -14.35
CA THR A 44 -10.61 2.58 -14.77
C THR A 44 -9.94 3.38 -15.88
N ASN A 45 -10.71 4.05 -16.74
CA ASN A 45 -10.15 4.89 -17.78
C ASN A 45 -9.41 6.08 -17.18
N HIS A 46 -9.97 6.69 -16.13
CA HIS A 46 -9.28 7.79 -15.44
C HIS A 46 -7.96 7.31 -14.85
N ILE A 47 -7.95 6.14 -14.25
CA ILE A 47 -6.75 5.58 -13.65
C ILE A 47 -5.69 5.29 -14.71
N ALA A 48 -6.11 4.68 -15.83
CA ALA A 48 -5.20 4.38 -16.93
C ALA A 48 -4.58 5.67 -17.47
N ALA A 49 -5.40 6.71 -17.67
CA ALA A 49 -4.92 7.99 -18.16
C ALA A 49 -3.89 8.59 -17.19
N ALA A 50 -4.15 8.52 -15.90
CA ALA A 50 -3.24 9.06 -14.89
C ALA A 50 -1.90 8.32 -14.88
N LEU A 51 -1.87 7.08 -15.32
CA LEU A 51 -0.66 6.27 -15.38
C LEU A 51 0.00 6.31 -16.76
N GLY A 52 -0.62 6.96 -17.73
CA GLY A 52 -0.09 7.00 -19.08
C GLY A 52 -0.15 5.66 -19.78
N MET A 53 -1.13 4.83 -19.44
CA MET A 53 -1.28 3.53 -20.07
C MET A 53 -2.66 3.43 -20.75
N SER A 54 -2.78 2.48 -21.68
CA SER A 54 -4.04 2.27 -22.35
C SER A 54 -5.04 1.59 -21.42
N PRO A 55 -6.34 1.82 -21.64
CA PRO A 55 -7.36 1.07 -20.87
C PRO A 55 -7.22 -0.44 -21.01
N GLY A 56 -6.83 -0.92 -22.18
CA GLY A 56 -6.63 -2.36 -22.39
C GLY A 56 -5.49 -2.92 -21.56
N ASN A 57 -4.43 -2.13 -21.41
CA ASN A 57 -3.30 -2.55 -20.58
C ASN A 57 -3.71 -2.65 -19.12
N LEU A 58 -4.50 -1.67 -18.65
CA LEU A 58 -5.02 -1.74 -17.30
C LEU A 58 -5.95 -2.93 -17.14
N TYR A 59 -6.82 -3.16 -18.10
CA TYR A 59 -7.77 -4.27 -18.08
C TYR A 59 -7.06 -5.63 -17.99
N TYR A 60 -5.87 -5.72 -18.57
CA TYR A 60 -5.09 -6.94 -18.48
C TYR A 60 -4.79 -7.30 -17.01
N HIS A 61 -4.59 -6.30 -16.17
CA HIS A 61 -4.27 -6.51 -14.75
C HIS A 61 -5.51 -6.54 -13.86
N PHE A 62 -6.50 -5.71 -14.15
CA PHE A 62 -7.72 -5.60 -13.34
C PHE A 62 -8.93 -5.46 -14.27
N LYS A 63 -9.86 -6.38 -14.16
CA LYS A 63 -11.00 -6.42 -15.07
C LYS A 63 -11.99 -5.28 -14.86
N ASN A 64 -12.04 -4.73 -13.65
CA ASN A 64 -12.94 -3.64 -13.32
C ASN A 64 -12.43 -2.93 -12.07
N LYS A 65 -13.12 -1.85 -11.73
CA LYS A 65 -12.73 -1.05 -10.56
C LYS A 65 -12.90 -1.83 -9.26
N ASP A 66 -13.92 -2.66 -9.18
CA ASP A 66 -14.15 -3.45 -7.97
C ASP A 66 -12.98 -4.38 -7.68
N ALA A 67 -12.34 -4.92 -8.70
CA ALA A 67 -11.16 -5.76 -8.52
C ALA A 67 -10.02 -4.97 -7.90
N ILE A 68 -9.86 -3.71 -8.30
CA ILE A 68 -8.84 -2.83 -7.72
C ILE A 68 -9.17 -2.55 -6.25
N ILE A 69 -10.43 -2.20 -5.98
CA ILE A 69 -10.87 -1.90 -4.62
C ILE A 69 -10.68 -3.11 -3.71
N PHE A 70 -10.98 -4.30 -4.21
CA PHE A 70 -10.82 -5.52 -3.43
C PHE A 70 -9.35 -5.73 -3.04
N GLU A 71 -8.43 -5.53 -3.98
CA GLU A 71 -7.01 -5.68 -3.67
C GLU A 71 -6.54 -4.63 -2.67
N LEU A 72 -7.03 -3.40 -2.79
CA LEU A 72 -6.70 -2.36 -1.82
C LEU A 72 -7.27 -2.71 -0.44
N PHE A 73 -8.44 -3.31 -0.39
CA PHE A 73 -9.01 -3.78 0.87
C PHE A 73 -8.14 -4.86 1.50
N LEU A 74 -7.63 -5.79 0.69
CA LEU A 74 -6.72 -6.81 1.21
C LEU A 74 -5.43 -6.19 1.75
N GLU A 75 -4.87 -5.20 1.06
CA GLU A 75 -3.71 -4.47 1.55
C GLU A 75 -4.02 -3.80 2.89
N TYR A 76 -5.19 -3.19 2.97
CA TYR A 76 -5.63 -2.54 4.20
C TYR A 76 -5.70 -3.53 5.36
N THR A 77 -6.30 -4.70 5.14
CA THR A 77 -6.40 -5.70 6.20
C THR A 77 -5.01 -6.20 6.62
N ASP A 78 -4.10 -6.36 5.68
CA ASP A 78 -2.74 -6.79 6.00
C ASP A 78 -2.01 -5.74 6.83
N HIS A 79 -2.13 -4.47 6.46
CA HIS A 79 -1.50 -3.38 7.21
C HIS A 79 -2.10 -3.26 8.61
N MET A 80 -3.43 -3.42 8.72
CA MET A 80 -4.09 -3.33 10.01
C MET A 80 -3.69 -4.50 10.90
N ARG A 81 -3.60 -5.70 10.33
CA ARG A 81 -3.16 -6.87 11.08
C ARG A 81 -1.75 -6.66 11.63
N ALA A 82 -0.86 -6.13 10.78
CA ALA A 82 0.50 -5.84 11.21
C ALA A 82 0.52 -4.78 12.31
N ALA A 83 -0.33 -3.75 12.19
CA ALA A 83 -0.41 -2.69 13.19
C ALA A 83 -0.89 -3.21 14.52
N LEU A 84 -1.75 -4.23 14.52
CA LEU A 84 -2.33 -4.79 15.73
C LEU A 84 -1.51 -5.92 16.33
N THR A 85 -0.35 -6.23 15.74
CA THR A 85 0.52 -7.26 16.30
C THR A 85 1.23 -6.71 17.53
N LEU A 86 1.05 -7.38 18.66
CA LEU A 86 1.58 -6.94 19.95
C LEU A 86 2.62 -7.90 20.46
N PRO A 87 3.55 -7.43 21.30
CA PRO A 87 4.47 -8.34 21.98
C PRO A 87 3.70 -9.33 22.82
N GLU A 88 4.08 -10.60 22.77
CA GLU A 88 3.42 -11.64 23.55
C GLU A 88 4.13 -11.99 24.83
N ASP A 89 5.41 -11.63 24.90
CA ASP A 89 6.28 -12.06 25.99
C ASP A 89 6.56 -10.99 27.03
N ARG A 90 5.91 -9.86 26.94
CA ARG A 90 6.10 -8.76 27.88
C ARG A 90 4.89 -7.83 27.85
N GLN A 91 4.78 -7.01 28.88
CA GLN A 91 3.72 -6.03 28.93
C GLN A 91 4.04 -4.85 28.02
N LEU A 92 3.00 -4.19 27.57
CA LEU A 92 3.14 -3.02 26.70
C LEU A 92 3.65 -1.84 27.51
N THR A 93 4.67 -1.20 26.99
CA THR A 93 5.16 0.04 27.58
C THR A 93 4.32 1.19 27.03
N GLN A 94 4.51 2.37 27.59
CA GLN A 94 3.84 3.55 27.09
C GLN A 94 4.29 3.86 25.65
N ALA A 95 5.58 3.66 25.37
CA ALA A 95 6.10 3.85 24.01
C ALA A 95 5.44 2.89 23.02
N ASP A 96 5.23 1.63 23.43
CA ASP A 96 4.53 0.65 22.58
C ASP A 96 3.12 1.12 22.24
N LYS A 97 2.42 1.68 23.22
CA LYS A 97 1.05 2.14 23.00
C LYS A 97 1.00 3.30 22.03
N ILE A 98 1.95 4.22 22.11
CA ILE A 98 2.04 5.34 21.20
C ILE A 98 2.30 4.84 19.77
N VAL A 99 3.25 3.92 19.61
CA VAL A 99 3.57 3.36 18.29
C VAL A 99 2.35 2.62 17.73
N LEU A 100 1.67 1.86 18.57
CA LEU A 100 0.46 1.15 18.16
C LEU A 100 -0.61 2.14 17.64
N PHE A 101 -0.84 3.20 18.41
CA PHE A 101 -1.81 4.21 18.02
C PHE A 101 -1.44 4.85 16.68
N GLU A 102 -0.16 5.21 16.53
CA GLU A 102 0.31 5.83 15.29
C GLU A 102 0.13 4.92 14.09
N LYS A 103 0.43 3.63 14.25
CA LYS A 103 0.28 2.67 13.16
C LYS A 103 -1.18 2.49 12.77
N ILE A 104 -2.07 2.41 13.76
CA ILE A 104 -3.49 2.26 13.49
C ILE A 104 -4.02 3.49 12.77
N MET A 105 -3.72 4.68 13.29
CA MET A 105 -4.20 5.92 12.70
C MET A 105 -3.62 6.14 11.30
N GLY A 106 -2.35 5.79 11.11
CA GLY A 106 -1.73 5.89 9.81
C GLY A 106 -2.39 4.96 8.79
N THR A 107 -2.72 3.76 9.20
CA THR A 107 -3.39 2.80 8.32
C THR A 107 -4.80 3.29 7.96
N LEU A 108 -5.55 3.78 8.94
CA LEU A 108 -6.88 4.33 8.67
C LEU A 108 -6.80 5.49 7.69
N TRP A 109 -5.83 6.36 7.87
CA TRP A 109 -5.67 7.52 6.99
C TRP A 109 -5.24 7.11 5.58
N ARG A 110 -4.32 6.18 5.47
CA ARG A 110 -3.81 5.72 4.17
C ARG A 110 -4.91 5.16 3.29
N TYR A 111 -5.87 4.47 3.90
CA TYR A 111 -6.96 3.82 3.16
C TYR A 111 -8.30 4.49 3.46
N ARG A 112 -8.27 5.81 3.65
CA ARG A 112 -9.46 6.53 4.14
C ARG A 112 -10.66 6.47 3.21
N PHE A 113 -10.43 6.26 1.90
CA PHE A 113 -11.57 6.16 0.99
C PHE A 113 -12.48 4.99 1.34
N LEU A 114 -11.91 3.91 1.91
CA LEU A 114 -12.71 2.76 2.29
C LEU A 114 -13.73 3.11 3.37
N HIS A 115 -13.37 4.03 4.26
CA HIS A 115 -14.28 4.44 5.33
C HIS A 115 -15.25 5.52 4.88
N ARG A 116 -14.77 6.43 4.04
CA ARG A 116 -15.57 7.56 3.61
C ARG A 116 -16.55 7.19 2.51
N ASP A 117 -16.09 6.43 1.53
CA ASP A 117 -16.86 6.20 0.32
C ASP A 117 -17.68 4.93 0.34
N MET A 118 -17.34 3.99 1.20
CA MET A 118 -17.99 2.67 1.21
C MET A 118 -19.06 2.52 2.29
N THR A 119 -19.41 3.60 2.94
CA THR A 119 -20.41 3.56 4.02
C THR A 119 -21.81 3.90 3.53
N HIS A 120 -22.02 3.98 2.26
CA HIS A 120 -23.34 4.32 1.69
C HIS A 120 -24.06 3.11 1.18
#